data_4b28c4d2af09ed2416e04bed33eeef1b
#
_entry.id   4b28c4d2af09ed2416e04bed33eeef1b
#
_cell.length_a   1.000
_cell.length_b   1.000
_cell.length_c   1.000
_cell.angle_alpha   90.00
_cell.angle_beta   90.00
_cell.angle_gamma   90.00
#
_symmetry.space_group_name_H-M   'P 1'
#
loop_
_entity.id
_entity.type
_entity.pdbx_description
1 polymer ?
#
loop_
_entity_poly.entity_id
_entity_poly.type
_entity_poly.pdbx_seq_one_letter_code
_entity_poly.pdbx_strand_id
1 'polypeptide(L)'
;LEDFQVVHLCGKDKIDNLLLNTPGYKQFEYIKAELKDIFAMADVVISRAGANAICELLALKKPNILIPLPAASSRGDQLLNAASFEAQGYSIVLNEDDITTNLLVDKVHELYFNRQNYVDAMSKSHQMDAVKTIMELINAAADKKTN
;
A
#
# COMPACT_ATOMS: atom_id res chain seq x y z
N LEU A 1 9.59 17.96 7.40
CA LEU A 1 8.49 17.85 6.43
C LEU A 1 8.34 19.14 5.61
N GLU A 2 9.44 19.58 5.00
CA GLU A 2 9.40 20.81 4.19
C GLU A 2 8.71 20.56 2.84
N ASP A 3 8.85 19.32 2.29
CA ASP A 3 8.40 18.99 0.94
C ASP A 3 7.07 18.23 0.90
N PHE A 4 6.64 17.64 2.01
CA PHE A 4 5.46 16.78 2.06
C PHE A 4 4.52 17.13 3.23
N GLN A 5 3.23 16.97 2.98
CA GLN A 5 2.23 16.86 4.04
C GLN A 5 1.99 15.39 4.36
N VAL A 6 1.83 15.05 5.64
CA VAL A 6 1.68 13.67 6.09
C VAL A 6 0.35 13.47 6.79
N VAL A 7 -0.40 12.49 6.34
CA VAL A 7 -1.56 11.93 7.05
C VAL A 7 -1.15 10.59 7.63
N HIS A 8 -1.17 10.49 8.95
CA HIS A 8 -0.75 9.29 9.68
C HIS A 8 -1.92 8.59 10.35
N LEU A 9 -2.19 7.37 9.93
CA LEU A 9 -3.14 6.46 10.60
C LEU A 9 -2.38 5.71 11.69
N CYS A 10 -2.34 6.27 12.89
CA CYS A 10 -1.48 5.77 13.97
C CYS A 10 -2.07 4.56 14.72
N GLY A 11 -3.37 4.29 14.55
CA GLY A 11 -4.07 3.23 15.27
C GLY A 11 -4.63 3.70 16.63
N LYS A 12 -5.48 2.87 17.22
CA LYS A 12 -6.20 3.16 18.46
C LYS A 12 -5.25 3.47 19.61
N ASP A 13 -5.56 4.52 20.36
CA ASP A 13 -4.83 4.97 21.54
C ASP A 13 -3.34 5.29 21.30
N LYS A 14 -2.97 5.63 20.02
CA LYS A 14 -1.59 5.90 19.61
C LYS A 14 -1.35 7.31 19.08
N ILE A 15 -2.27 8.24 19.35
CA ILE A 15 -2.04 9.65 19.04
C ILE A 15 -0.90 10.19 19.92
N ASP A 16 0.11 10.76 19.27
CA ASP A 16 1.17 11.48 19.96
C ASP A 16 0.77 12.95 20.13
N ASN A 17 0.47 13.34 21.39
CA ASN A 17 0.04 14.70 21.72
C ASN A 17 1.12 15.76 21.44
N LEU A 18 2.39 15.38 21.41
CA LEU A 18 3.48 16.31 21.11
C LEU A 18 3.48 16.73 19.63
N LEU A 19 2.89 15.91 18.76
CA LEU A 19 2.86 16.16 17.32
C LEU A 19 1.56 16.78 16.82
N LEU A 20 0.57 17.04 17.69
CA LEU A 20 -0.75 17.56 17.28
C LEU A 20 -0.72 18.89 16.53
N ASN A 21 0.26 19.74 16.84
CA ASN A 21 0.40 21.07 16.25
C ASN A 21 1.57 21.17 15.25
N THR A 22 2.08 20.03 14.79
CA THR A 22 3.17 20.01 13.80
C THR A 22 2.63 20.45 12.43
N PRO A 23 3.12 21.54 11.85
CA PRO A 23 2.70 21.97 10.51
C PRO A 23 2.93 20.87 9.46
N GLY A 24 1.95 20.63 8.60
CA GLY A 24 2.06 19.63 7.55
C GLY A 24 1.90 18.17 8.02
N TYR A 25 1.58 17.94 9.31
CA TYR A 25 1.40 16.60 9.87
C TYR A 25 0.05 16.47 10.57
N LYS A 26 -0.71 15.44 10.22
CA LYS A 26 -2.02 15.14 10.80
C LYS A 26 -2.12 13.68 11.19
N GLN A 27 -2.55 13.41 12.42
CA GLN A 27 -2.77 12.07 12.95
C GLN A 27 -4.25 11.74 13.05
N PHE A 28 -4.58 10.47 12.82
CA PHE A 28 -5.90 9.89 13.06
C PHE A 28 -5.72 8.48 13.62
N GLU A 29 -6.51 8.11 14.60
CA GLU A 29 -6.54 6.72 15.08
C GLU A 29 -7.09 5.79 14.02
N TYR A 30 -8.23 6.17 13.46
CA TYR A 30 -8.92 5.47 12.38
C TYR A 30 -9.59 6.46 11.45
N ILE A 31 -9.65 6.09 10.18
CA ILE A 31 -10.45 6.76 9.17
C ILE A 31 -11.28 5.69 8.47
N LYS A 32 -12.54 5.93 8.26
CA LYS A 32 -13.46 4.99 7.58
C LYS A 32 -14.03 5.59 6.30
N ALA A 33 -14.99 6.48 6.41
CA ALA A 33 -15.70 7.04 5.26
C ALA A 33 -14.79 7.90 4.38
N GLU A 34 -13.89 8.67 4.99
CA GLU A 34 -12.98 9.60 4.32
C GLU A 34 -11.69 8.94 3.80
N LEU A 35 -11.49 7.63 4.06
CA LEU A 35 -10.27 6.93 3.63
C LEU A 35 -10.06 7.01 2.12
N LYS A 36 -11.14 6.91 1.35
CA LYS A 36 -11.12 7.06 -0.12
C LYS A 36 -10.60 8.43 -0.56
N ASP A 37 -10.98 9.48 0.17
CA ASP A 37 -10.59 10.85 -0.16
C ASP A 37 -9.10 11.06 0.17
N ILE A 38 -8.63 10.47 1.27
CA ILE A 38 -7.21 10.48 1.64
C ILE A 38 -6.39 9.72 0.59
N PHE A 39 -6.83 8.55 0.15
CA PHE A 39 -6.15 7.86 -0.94
C PHE A 39 -6.19 8.66 -2.24
N ALA A 40 -7.28 9.37 -2.53
CA ALA A 40 -7.36 10.23 -3.72
C ALA A 40 -6.31 11.36 -3.67
N MET A 41 -6.13 11.99 -2.50
CA MET A 41 -5.17 13.08 -2.30
C MET A 41 -3.70 12.61 -2.24
N ALA A 42 -3.45 11.39 -1.75
CA ALA A 42 -2.09 10.92 -1.51
C ALA A 42 -1.33 10.70 -2.82
N ASP A 43 -0.16 11.31 -2.96
CA ASP A 43 0.76 11.05 -4.06
C ASP A 43 1.52 9.75 -3.86
N VAL A 44 1.91 9.46 -2.62
CA VAL A 44 2.64 8.26 -2.21
C VAL A 44 2.07 7.72 -0.89
N VAL A 45 2.19 6.42 -0.67
CA VAL A 45 1.68 5.75 0.53
C VAL A 45 2.78 4.92 1.17
N ILE A 46 2.90 4.98 2.49
CA ILE A 46 3.74 4.06 3.27
C ILE A 46 2.80 3.11 4.01
N SER A 47 2.99 1.81 3.85
CA SER A 47 2.09 0.81 4.44
C SER A 47 2.82 -0.44 4.89
N ARG A 48 2.17 -1.21 5.77
CA ARG A 48 2.50 -2.62 5.99
C ARG A 48 2.05 -3.45 4.78
N ALA A 49 2.68 -4.62 4.58
CA ALA A 49 2.41 -5.49 3.42
C ALA A 49 1.32 -6.54 3.69
N GLY A 50 0.27 -6.17 4.42
CA GLY A 50 -0.90 -7.03 4.61
C GLY A 50 -1.69 -7.21 3.30
N ALA A 51 -2.25 -8.40 3.05
CA ALA A 51 -2.90 -8.76 1.79
C ALA A 51 -3.99 -7.75 1.36
N ASN A 52 -4.86 -7.33 2.27
CA ASN A 52 -5.90 -6.34 1.95
C ASN A 52 -5.31 -5.00 1.53
N ALA A 53 -4.32 -4.50 2.29
CA ALA A 53 -3.69 -3.21 2.02
C ALA A 53 -2.99 -3.20 0.66
N ILE A 54 -2.20 -4.22 0.33
CA ILE A 54 -1.51 -4.29 -0.96
C ILE A 54 -2.48 -4.43 -2.14
N CYS A 55 -3.59 -5.18 -1.98
CA CYS A 55 -4.62 -5.27 -3.01
C CYS A 55 -5.33 -3.92 -3.24
N GLU A 56 -5.61 -3.17 -2.17
CA GLU A 56 -6.18 -1.81 -2.28
C GLU A 56 -5.20 -0.86 -2.98
N LEU A 57 -3.92 -0.87 -2.60
CA LEU A 57 -2.89 -0.03 -3.23
C LEU A 57 -2.75 -0.34 -4.72
N LEU A 58 -2.76 -1.63 -5.09
CA LEU A 58 -2.72 -2.07 -6.49
C LEU A 58 -3.96 -1.60 -7.25
N ALA A 59 -5.16 -1.81 -6.68
CA ALA A 59 -6.42 -1.41 -7.30
C ALA A 59 -6.51 0.10 -7.54
N LEU A 60 -6.00 0.89 -6.58
CA LEU A 60 -5.95 2.35 -6.66
C LEU A 60 -4.70 2.86 -7.42
N LYS A 61 -3.80 1.97 -7.82
CA LYS A 61 -2.52 2.28 -8.47
C LYS A 61 -1.71 3.31 -7.70
N LYS A 62 -1.67 3.18 -6.36
CA LYS A 62 -0.98 4.14 -5.49
C LYS A 62 0.49 3.77 -5.36
N PRO A 63 1.41 4.65 -5.81
CA PRO A 63 2.84 4.48 -5.56
C PRO A 63 3.09 4.30 -4.06
N ASN A 64 3.83 3.26 -3.69
CA ASN A 64 3.92 2.91 -2.29
C ASN A 64 5.27 2.35 -1.86
N ILE A 65 5.58 2.57 -0.57
CA ILE A 65 6.66 1.91 0.16
C ILE A 65 6.01 0.89 1.09
N LEU A 66 6.42 -0.36 0.99
CA LEU A 66 5.99 -1.44 1.88
C LEU A 66 7.04 -1.69 2.95
N ILE A 67 6.60 -1.69 4.20
CA ILE A 67 7.40 -2.05 5.37
C ILE A 67 6.75 -3.30 5.98
N PRO A 68 7.14 -4.52 5.53
CA PRO A 68 6.52 -5.74 6.02
C PRO A 68 6.83 -5.96 7.50
N LEU A 69 5.88 -6.55 8.23
CA LEU A 69 6.16 -7.06 9.56
C LEU A 69 7.15 -8.24 9.47
N PRO A 70 8.09 -8.36 10.43
CA PRO A 70 9.01 -9.49 10.48
C PRO A 70 8.27 -10.83 10.64
N ALA A 71 8.92 -11.93 10.24
CA ALA A 71 8.33 -13.27 10.24
C ALA A 71 7.76 -13.68 11.62
N ALA A 72 8.40 -13.26 12.70
CA ALA A 72 7.94 -13.52 14.06
C ALA A 72 6.56 -12.92 14.36
N SER A 73 6.20 -11.82 13.71
CA SER A 73 4.95 -11.09 13.93
C SER A 73 3.86 -11.37 12.88
N SER A 74 4.23 -11.87 11.68
CA SER A 74 3.33 -12.02 10.53
C SER A 74 3.31 -13.42 9.93
N ARG A 75 3.94 -14.42 10.57
CA ARG A 75 4.14 -15.77 10.01
C ARG A 75 4.86 -15.77 8.64
N GLY A 76 5.48 -14.65 8.26
CA GLY A 76 6.19 -14.49 7.00
C GLY A 76 5.31 -14.02 5.82
N ASP A 77 3.99 -14.01 5.93
CA ASP A 77 3.10 -13.64 4.82
C ASP A 77 3.39 -12.25 4.29
N GLN A 78 3.63 -11.27 5.17
CA GLN A 78 3.91 -9.91 4.73
C GLN A 78 5.25 -9.77 3.98
N LEU A 79 6.25 -10.55 4.37
CA LEU A 79 7.53 -10.58 3.65
C LEU A 79 7.36 -11.12 2.23
N LEU A 80 6.59 -12.20 2.07
CA LEU A 80 6.30 -12.78 0.75
C LEU A 80 5.48 -11.82 -0.12
N ASN A 81 4.47 -11.18 0.46
CA ASN A 81 3.67 -10.18 -0.23
C ASN A 81 4.53 -9.00 -0.72
N ALA A 82 5.37 -8.43 0.16
CA ALA A 82 6.26 -7.33 -0.18
C ALA A 82 7.24 -7.72 -1.29
N ALA A 83 7.91 -8.86 -1.17
CA ALA A 83 8.83 -9.35 -2.18
C ALA A 83 8.15 -9.57 -3.55
N SER A 84 6.91 -10.07 -3.57
CA SER A 84 6.14 -10.22 -4.80
C SER A 84 5.82 -8.89 -5.46
N PHE A 85 5.46 -7.87 -4.67
CA PHE A 85 5.14 -6.53 -5.20
C PHE A 85 6.39 -5.79 -5.69
N GLU A 86 7.51 -5.95 -5.00
CA GLU A 86 8.80 -5.40 -5.42
C GLU A 86 9.27 -6.01 -6.74
N ALA A 87 9.22 -7.34 -6.86
CA ALA A 87 9.62 -8.06 -8.08
C ALA A 87 8.79 -7.66 -9.31
N GLN A 88 7.55 -7.22 -9.12
CA GLN A 88 6.66 -6.74 -10.17
C GLN A 88 6.81 -5.22 -10.44
N GLY A 89 7.66 -4.52 -9.68
CA GLY A 89 7.86 -3.08 -9.79
C GLY A 89 6.68 -2.24 -9.28
N TYR A 90 5.86 -2.79 -8.37
CA TYR A 90 4.69 -2.08 -7.83
C TYR A 90 5.04 -1.25 -6.60
N SER A 91 6.12 -1.59 -5.89
CA SER A 91 6.46 -1.01 -4.59
C SER A 91 7.97 -0.89 -4.41
N ILE A 92 8.38 0.07 -3.57
CA ILE A 92 9.68 0.01 -2.87
C ILE A 92 9.46 -0.80 -1.59
N VAL A 93 10.39 -1.66 -1.23
CA VAL A 93 10.34 -2.45 0.01
C VAL A 93 11.48 -2.04 0.94
N LEU A 94 11.16 -1.80 2.20
CA LEU A 94 12.14 -1.53 3.26
C LEU A 94 11.94 -2.51 4.41
N ASN A 95 13.01 -3.15 4.85
CA ASN A 95 12.96 -3.97 6.06
C ASN A 95 12.93 -3.06 7.30
N GLU A 96 12.09 -3.39 8.27
CA GLU A 96 11.88 -2.56 9.46
C GLU A 96 13.19 -2.30 10.23
N ASP A 97 14.07 -3.30 10.32
CA ASP A 97 15.34 -3.21 11.02
C ASP A 97 16.38 -2.28 10.35
N ASP A 98 16.23 -2.04 9.04
CA ASP A 98 17.16 -1.22 8.26
C ASP A 98 16.72 0.26 8.18
N ILE A 99 15.52 0.61 8.69
CA ILE A 99 14.95 1.94 8.52
C ILE A 99 15.65 2.95 9.42
N THR A 100 16.23 3.95 8.77
CA THR A 100 16.65 5.20 9.40
C THR A 100 15.78 6.35 8.87
N THR A 101 15.73 7.46 9.61
CA THR A 101 14.99 8.66 9.15
C THR A 101 15.46 9.10 7.77
N ASN A 102 16.76 9.16 7.53
CA ASN A 102 17.33 9.59 6.26
C ASN A 102 16.96 8.62 5.13
N LEU A 103 17.11 7.31 5.35
CA LEU A 103 16.74 6.30 4.36
C LEU A 103 15.26 6.40 3.97
N LEU A 104 14.37 6.57 4.95
CA LEU A 104 12.93 6.68 4.68
C LEU A 104 12.62 7.94 3.85
N VAL A 105 13.20 9.09 4.22
CA VAL A 105 13.02 10.35 3.49
C VAL A 105 13.54 10.22 2.06
N ASP A 106 14.74 9.67 1.87
CA ASP A 106 15.34 9.46 0.55
C ASP A 106 14.46 8.57 -0.32
N LYS A 107 13.90 7.49 0.25
CA LYS A 107 13.00 6.57 -0.48
C LYS A 107 11.64 7.17 -0.79
N VAL A 108 11.12 8.06 0.05
CA VAL A 108 9.91 8.83 -0.26
C VAL A 108 10.15 9.76 -1.45
N HIS A 109 11.28 10.48 -1.48
CA HIS A 109 11.64 11.31 -2.63
C HIS A 109 11.85 10.47 -3.90
N GLU A 110 12.60 9.36 -3.83
CA GLU A 110 12.80 8.44 -4.95
C GLU A 110 11.46 7.96 -5.52
N LEU A 111 10.55 7.50 -4.65
CA LEU A 111 9.22 7.04 -5.06
C LEU A 111 8.42 8.17 -5.70
N TYR A 112 8.40 9.36 -5.09
CA TYR A 112 7.65 10.50 -5.59
C TYR A 112 8.11 10.94 -6.98
N PHE A 113 9.41 11.08 -7.19
CA PHE A 113 9.97 11.47 -8.49
C PHE A 113 9.71 10.42 -9.57
N ASN A 114 9.72 9.14 -9.20
CA ASN A 114 9.53 8.02 -10.13
C ASN A 114 8.10 7.46 -10.13
N ARG A 115 7.14 8.11 -9.47
CA ARG A 115 5.79 7.57 -9.21
C ARG A 115 5.05 7.06 -10.44
N GLN A 116 5.28 7.69 -11.60
CA GLN A 116 4.64 7.28 -12.84
C GLN A 116 5.06 5.87 -13.27
N ASN A 117 6.31 5.47 -13.04
CA ASN A 117 6.79 4.13 -13.36
C ASN A 117 6.04 3.05 -12.58
N TYR A 118 5.74 3.33 -11.30
CA TYR A 118 4.96 2.42 -10.44
C TYR A 118 3.49 2.35 -10.87
N VAL A 119 2.89 3.49 -11.22
CA VAL A 119 1.52 3.54 -11.77
C VAL A 119 1.42 2.74 -13.07
N ASP A 120 2.40 2.88 -13.95
CA ASP A 120 2.44 2.18 -15.24
C ASP A 120 2.63 0.67 -15.04
N ALA A 121 3.48 0.27 -14.10
CA ALA A 121 3.67 -1.14 -13.76
C ALA A 121 2.37 -1.75 -13.18
N MET A 122 1.74 -1.09 -12.21
CA MET A 122 0.47 -1.54 -11.62
C MET A 122 -0.67 -1.56 -12.65
N SER A 123 -0.66 -0.66 -13.64
CA SER A 123 -1.68 -0.61 -14.70
C SER A 123 -1.60 -1.80 -15.65
N LYS A 124 -0.47 -2.48 -15.73
CA LYS A 124 -0.26 -3.70 -16.53
C LYS A 124 -0.61 -4.97 -15.76
N SER A 125 -0.97 -4.85 -14.48
CA SER A 125 -1.31 -6.01 -13.65
C SER A 125 -2.61 -6.65 -14.12
N HIS A 126 -2.57 -7.96 -14.33
CA HIS A 126 -3.75 -8.78 -14.63
C HIS A 126 -4.53 -9.20 -13.37
N GLN A 127 -4.06 -8.85 -12.18
CA GLN A 127 -4.73 -9.22 -10.91
C GLN A 127 -6.11 -8.57 -10.76
N MET A 128 -6.35 -7.45 -11.42
CA MET A 128 -7.68 -6.81 -11.50
C MET A 128 -8.70 -7.64 -12.30
N ASP A 129 -8.25 -8.53 -13.18
CA ASP A 129 -9.10 -9.40 -13.99
C ASP A 129 -9.52 -10.68 -13.24
N ALA A 130 -9.02 -10.91 -12.02
CA ALA A 130 -9.29 -12.14 -11.27
C ALA A 130 -10.78 -12.37 -11.03
N VAL A 131 -11.55 -11.32 -10.71
CA VAL A 131 -13.01 -11.41 -10.51
C VAL A 131 -13.68 -11.79 -11.81
N LYS A 132 -13.30 -11.19 -12.93
CA LYS A 132 -13.83 -11.50 -14.26
C LYS A 132 -13.52 -12.94 -14.63
N THR A 133 -12.27 -13.37 -14.46
CA THR A 133 -11.83 -14.75 -14.72
C THR A 133 -12.60 -15.76 -13.88
N ILE A 134 -12.82 -15.49 -12.59
CA ILE A 134 -13.60 -16.35 -11.70
C ILE A 134 -15.06 -16.43 -12.17
N MET A 135 -15.67 -15.30 -12.55
CA MET A 135 -17.03 -15.28 -13.09
C MET A 135 -17.14 -16.06 -14.39
N GLU A 136 -16.18 -15.93 -15.29
CA GLU A 136 -16.12 -16.72 -16.53
C GLU A 136 -16.02 -18.23 -16.26
N LEU A 137 -15.19 -18.63 -15.28
CA LEU A 137 -15.06 -20.04 -14.86
C LEU A 137 -16.35 -20.57 -14.23
N ILE A 138 -17.03 -19.77 -13.40
CA ILE A 138 -18.32 -20.16 -12.80
C ILE A 138 -19.36 -20.35 -13.87
N ASN A 139 -19.50 -19.43 -14.81
CA ASN A 139 -20.45 -19.51 -15.91
C ASN A 139 -20.17 -20.74 -16.80
N ALA A 140 -18.92 -20.97 -17.18
CA ALA A 140 -18.53 -22.14 -17.97
C ALA A 140 -18.79 -23.48 -17.24
N ALA A 141 -18.71 -23.49 -15.91
CA ALA A 141 -19.04 -24.68 -15.11
C ALA A 141 -20.56 -24.90 -14.97
N ALA A 142 -21.35 -23.82 -14.93
CA ALA A 142 -22.81 -23.88 -14.89
C ALA A 142 -23.37 -24.41 -16.22
N ASP A 143 -22.88 -23.92 -17.35
CA ASP A 143 -23.31 -24.33 -18.71
C ASP A 143 -23.04 -25.81 -18.99
N LYS A 144 -21.95 -26.38 -18.41
CA LYS A 144 -21.66 -27.82 -18.50
C LYS A 144 -22.58 -28.73 -17.70
N LYS A 145 -23.35 -28.19 -16.74
CA LYS A 145 -24.31 -28.96 -15.94
C LYS A 145 -25.72 -28.98 -16.54
N THR A 146 -25.96 -28.14 -17.56
CA THR A 146 -27.28 -28.00 -18.19
C THR A 146 -27.41 -28.77 -19.51
N ASN A 147 -26.33 -29.45 -19.94
CA ASN A 147 -26.26 -30.40 -21.06
C ASN A 147 -25.98 -31.81 -20.55
#